data_b483e724afdfd899e221754374e6765a
#
_entry.id   b483e724afdfd899e221754374e6765a
#
_cell.length_a   1.000
_cell.length_b   1.000
_cell.length_c   1.000
_cell.angle_alpha   90.00
_cell.angle_beta   90.00
_cell.angle_gamma   90.00
#
_symmetry.space_group_name_H-M   'P 1'
#
loop_
_entity.id
_entity.type
_entity.pdbx_description
1 polymer ?
#
loop_
_entity_poly.entity_id
_entity_poly.type
_entity_poly.pdbx_seq_one_letter_code
_entity_poly.pdbx_strand_id
1 'polypeptide(L)'
;MNDINLVEKMPEMLLGKVLYDRLTDIPEYDETIRDKSSTERLMALSTLYDIYIPSEMSVEIYSKLYLALVRSLQKKGTQVAVQQSYQNHNTIMRRESRGIIGGSDSFSIVGCSGI
;
A
#
# COMPACT_ATOMS: atom_id res chain seq x y z
N MET A 1 -17.57 -14.30 23.13
CA MET A 1 -16.70 -13.19 22.68
C MET A 1 -17.11 -12.82 21.26
N ASN A 2 -17.47 -11.57 21.04
CA ASN A 2 -17.86 -11.12 19.71
C ASN A 2 -16.61 -10.93 18.83
N ASP A 3 -16.74 -11.24 17.56
CA ASP A 3 -15.68 -10.94 16.61
C ASP A 3 -15.47 -9.43 16.51
N ILE A 4 -14.20 -9.03 16.42
CA ILE A 4 -13.82 -7.63 16.28
C ILE A 4 -13.85 -7.30 14.78
N ASN A 5 -14.67 -6.34 14.40
CA ASN A 5 -14.70 -5.86 13.02
C ASN A 5 -13.61 -4.81 12.78
N LEU A 6 -12.43 -5.28 12.38
CA LEU A 6 -11.30 -4.40 12.09
C LEU A 6 -11.49 -3.59 10.79
N VAL A 7 -12.34 -4.07 9.91
CA VAL A 7 -12.60 -3.41 8.61
C VAL A 7 -13.26 -2.05 8.79
N GLU A 8 -14.07 -1.87 9.83
CA GLU A 8 -14.74 -0.60 10.12
C GLU A 8 -13.78 0.58 10.34
N LYS A 9 -12.53 0.28 10.72
CA LYS A 9 -11.50 1.30 10.94
C LYS A 9 -10.76 1.69 9.65
N MET A 10 -11.00 0.98 8.56
CA MET A 10 -10.37 1.30 7.29
C MET A 10 -11.09 2.45 6.61
N PRO A 11 -10.34 3.33 5.90
CA PRO A 11 -10.96 4.31 5.03
C PRO A 11 -11.69 3.62 3.88
N GLU A 12 -12.69 4.29 3.33
CA GLU A 12 -13.40 3.78 2.16
C GLU A 12 -12.46 3.61 0.96
N MET A 13 -12.72 2.59 0.15
CA MET A 13 -12.00 2.38 -1.09
C MET A 13 -12.22 3.53 -2.06
N LEU A 14 -11.14 4.14 -2.51
CA LEU A 14 -11.20 5.21 -3.50
C LEU A 14 -11.38 4.61 -4.90
N LEU A 15 -12.21 5.26 -5.71
CA LEU A 15 -12.52 4.82 -7.07
C LEU A 15 -12.47 5.98 -8.05
N GLY A 16 -12.21 5.66 -9.32
CA GLY A 16 -12.30 6.58 -10.44
C GLY A 16 -11.40 7.81 -10.28
N LYS A 17 -11.95 8.97 -10.57
CA LYS A 17 -11.20 10.23 -10.55
C LYS A 17 -10.65 10.58 -9.16
N VAL A 18 -11.38 10.26 -8.11
CA VAL A 18 -10.92 10.53 -6.73
C VAL A 18 -9.65 9.77 -6.44
N LEU A 19 -9.57 8.50 -6.81
CA LEU A 19 -8.37 7.70 -6.69
C LEU A 19 -7.23 8.27 -7.53
N TYR A 20 -7.50 8.62 -8.78
CA TYR A 20 -6.51 9.21 -9.67
C TYR A 20 -5.92 10.48 -9.08
N ASP A 21 -6.75 11.40 -8.62
CA ASP A 21 -6.31 12.67 -8.04
C ASP A 21 -5.49 12.47 -6.76
N ARG A 22 -5.84 11.47 -5.95
CA ARG A 22 -5.11 11.16 -4.72
C ARG A 22 -3.76 10.50 -4.98
N LEU A 23 -3.63 9.73 -6.04
CA LEU A 23 -2.36 9.11 -6.43
C LEU A 23 -1.43 10.06 -7.18
N THR A 24 -2.00 11.09 -7.79
CA THR A 24 -1.21 12.08 -8.55
C THR A 24 -0.43 12.97 -7.60
N ASP A 25 0.87 13.05 -7.80
CA ASP A 25 1.76 13.94 -7.06
C ASP A 25 2.54 14.79 -8.05
N ILE A 26 2.19 16.06 -8.13
CA ILE A 26 2.83 17.03 -9.00
C ILE A 26 3.27 18.22 -8.12
N PRO A 27 4.59 18.50 -8.04
CA PRO A 27 5.08 19.64 -7.30
C PRO A 27 4.53 20.96 -7.87
N GLU A 28 4.33 21.93 -7.01
CA GLU A 28 3.92 23.27 -7.44
C GLU A 28 5.00 23.90 -8.32
N TYR A 29 4.57 24.51 -9.42
CA TYR A 29 5.46 25.23 -10.31
C TYR A 29 5.60 26.68 -9.84
N ASP A 30 6.85 27.12 -9.62
CA ASP A 30 7.19 28.49 -9.27
C ASP A 30 7.81 29.19 -10.50
N GLU A 31 7.09 30.11 -11.09
CA GLU A 31 7.58 30.86 -12.26
C GLU A 31 8.82 31.71 -11.94
N THR A 32 8.98 32.15 -10.70
CA THR A 32 10.14 32.96 -10.27
C THR A 32 11.46 32.19 -10.32
N ILE A 33 11.41 30.86 -10.47
CA ILE A 33 12.61 30.03 -10.58
C ILE A 33 13.50 30.40 -11.75
N ARG A 34 12.93 31.01 -12.79
CA ARG A 34 13.66 31.44 -13.97
C ARG A 34 14.68 32.53 -13.66
N ASP A 35 14.40 33.36 -12.66
CA ASP A 35 15.22 34.51 -12.25
C ASP A 35 16.21 34.15 -11.13
N LYS A 36 16.20 32.91 -10.68
CA LYS A 36 17.09 32.43 -9.61
C LYS A 36 18.44 31.96 -10.15
N SER A 37 19.38 31.75 -9.23
CA SER A 37 20.72 31.30 -9.59
C SER A 37 20.72 29.92 -10.28
N SER A 38 21.80 29.59 -10.95
CA SER A 38 21.96 28.29 -11.62
C SER A 38 21.84 27.13 -10.65
N THR A 39 22.38 27.28 -9.44
CA THR A 39 22.30 26.26 -8.39
C THR A 39 20.86 26.03 -7.93
N GLU A 40 20.12 27.11 -7.69
CA GLU A 40 18.71 27.00 -7.29
C GLU A 40 17.85 26.39 -8.39
N ARG A 41 18.11 26.73 -9.64
CA ARG A 41 17.42 26.11 -10.79
C ARG A 41 17.72 24.62 -10.92
N LEU A 42 18.97 24.22 -10.70
CA LEU A 42 19.35 22.80 -10.70
C LEU A 42 18.67 22.04 -9.57
N MET A 43 18.61 22.62 -8.38
CA MET A 43 17.90 22.01 -7.25
C MET A 43 16.41 21.88 -7.52
N ALA A 44 15.80 22.86 -8.17
CA ALA A 44 14.40 22.79 -8.56
C ALA A 44 14.14 21.66 -9.58
N LEU A 45 15.09 21.35 -10.45
CA LEU A 45 14.97 20.21 -11.37
C LEU A 45 14.89 18.87 -10.63
N SER A 46 15.45 18.77 -9.43
CA SER A 46 15.36 17.55 -8.64
C SER A 46 13.93 17.20 -8.25
N THR A 47 13.03 18.17 -8.19
CA THR A 47 11.61 17.94 -7.90
C THR A 47 10.89 17.18 -8.99
N LEU A 48 11.47 17.08 -10.20
CA LEU A 48 10.91 16.26 -11.27
C LEU A 48 10.88 14.77 -10.92
N TYR A 49 11.79 14.33 -10.05
CA TYR A 49 11.77 12.94 -9.55
C TYR A 49 10.61 12.65 -8.61
N ASP A 50 9.99 13.69 -8.06
CA ASP A 50 8.85 13.56 -7.15
C ASP A 50 7.51 13.52 -7.90
N ILE A 51 7.53 13.73 -9.22
CA ILE A 51 6.32 13.67 -10.04
C ILE A 51 5.85 12.22 -10.15
N TYR A 52 4.61 11.99 -9.78
CA TYR A 52 3.95 10.71 -9.97
C TYR A 52 2.60 10.90 -10.64
N ILE A 53 2.43 10.25 -11.78
CA ILE A 53 1.17 10.22 -12.51
C ILE A 53 0.72 8.76 -12.56
N PRO A 54 -0.44 8.41 -11.98
CA PRO A 54 -0.89 7.04 -11.94
C PRO A 54 -1.26 6.53 -13.34
N SER A 55 -0.95 5.27 -13.58
CA SER A 55 -1.36 4.51 -14.75
C SER A 55 -2.52 3.58 -14.41
N GLU A 56 -3.06 2.90 -15.39
CA GLU A 56 -4.05 1.83 -15.17
C GLU A 56 -3.51 0.75 -14.23
N MET A 57 -2.20 0.42 -14.35
CA MET A 57 -1.54 -0.51 -13.46
C MET A 57 -1.54 -0.01 -12.01
N SER A 58 -1.33 1.29 -11.78
CA SER A 58 -1.36 1.87 -10.44
C SER A 58 -2.72 1.68 -9.78
N VAL A 59 -3.80 1.90 -10.53
CA VAL A 59 -5.18 1.70 -10.08
C VAL A 59 -5.44 0.22 -9.75
N GLU A 60 -4.97 -0.67 -10.60
CA GLU A 60 -5.12 -2.11 -10.40
C GLU A 60 -4.35 -2.59 -9.14
N ILE A 61 -3.13 -2.11 -8.96
CA ILE A 61 -2.31 -2.42 -7.76
C ILE A 61 -3.02 -1.92 -6.50
N TYR A 62 -3.51 -0.68 -6.52
CA TYR A 62 -4.26 -0.14 -5.38
C TYR A 62 -5.47 -1.01 -5.03
N SER A 63 -6.26 -1.39 -6.03
CA SER A 63 -7.46 -2.20 -5.82
C SER A 63 -7.11 -3.57 -5.22
N LYS A 64 -6.07 -4.21 -5.72
CA LYS A 64 -5.61 -5.51 -5.20
C LYS A 64 -5.09 -5.40 -3.78
N LEU A 65 -4.29 -4.37 -3.48
CA LEU A 65 -3.78 -4.11 -2.13
C LEU A 65 -4.92 -3.85 -1.16
N TYR A 66 -5.87 -3.02 -1.53
CA TYR A 66 -7.01 -2.69 -0.67
C TYR A 66 -7.83 -3.94 -0.34
N LEU A 67 -8.19 -4.72 -1.35
CA LEU A 67 -8.95 -5.96 -1.16
C LEU A 67 -8.20 -7.00 -0.35
N ALA A 68 -6.90 -7.16 -0.59
CA ALA A 68 -6.07 -8.08 0.19
C ALA A 68 -6.02 -7.66 1.67
N LEU A 69 -5.90 -6.36 1.93
CA LEU A 69 -5.89 -5.83 3.29
C LEU A 69 -7.24 -6.03 3.98
N VAL A 70 -8.35 -5.76 3.31
CA VAL A 70 -9.70 -6.01 3.84
C VAL A 70 -9.89 -7.48 4.20
N ARG A 71 -9.53 -8.38 3.30
CA ARG A 71 -9.62 -9.83 3.54
C ARG A 71 -8.77 -10.27 4.73
N SER A 72 -7.55 -9.75 4.83
CA SER A 72 -6.66 -10.03 5.96
C SER A 72 -7.26 -9.55 7.29
N LEU A 73 -7.83 -8.34 7.31
CA LEU A 73 -8.45 -7.78 8.51
C LEU A 73 -9.72 -8.52 8.92
N GLN A 74 -10.53 -8.96 7.95
CA GLN A 74 -11.71 -9.78 8.22
C GLN A 74 -11.32 -11.09 8.90
N LYS A 75 -10.28 -11.76 8.39
CA LYS A 75 -9.77 -13.00 8.99
C LYS A 75 -9.22 -12.78 10.40
N LYS A 76 -8.44 -11.73 10.60
CA LYS A 76 -7.82 -11.43 11.90
C LYS A 76 -8.81 -11.06 12.98
N GLY A 77 -9.99 -10.57 12.62
CA GLY A 77 -11.06 -10.24 13.55
C GLY A 77 -11.80 -11.45 14.11
N THR A 78 -11.60 -12.64 13.56
CA THR A 78 -12.29 -13.87 13.98
C THR A 78 -11.58 -14.57 15.13
N GLN A 79 -12.32 -15.29 15.96
CA GLN A 79 -11.73 -16.13 17.01
C GLN A 79 -10.81 -17.21 16.43
N VAL A 80 -11.18 -17.79 15.30
CA VAL A 80 -10.37 -18.81 14.63
C VAL A 80 -9.01 -18.23 14.23
N ALA A 81 -8.96 -17.02 13.70
CA ALA A 81 -7.72 -16.36 13.34
C ALA A 81 -6.85 -16.05 14.57
N VAL A 82 -7.45 -15.63 15.67
CA VAL A 82 -6.73 -15.37 16.92
C VAL A 82 -6.11 -16.66 17.46
N GLN A 83 -6.87 -17.75 17.46
CA GLN A 83 -6.36 -19.06 17.88
C GLN A 83 -5.24 -19.55 16.97
N GLN A 84 -5.39 -19.38 15.66
CA GLN A 84 -4.36 -19.76 14.69
C GLN A 84 -3.08 -18.94 14.88
N SER A 85 -3.21 -17.65 15.14
CA SER A 85 -2.07 -16.78 15.43
C SER A 85 -1.31 -17.24 16.68
N TYR A 86 -2.03 -17.62 17.72
CA TYR A 86 -1.44 -18.17 18.95
C TYR A 86 -0.72 -19.49 18.69
N GLN A 87 -1.32 -20.38 17.93
CA GLN A 87 -0.69 -21.65 17.54
C GLN A 87 0.56 -21.43 16.70
N ASN A 88 0.52 -20.51 15.75
CA ASN A 88 1.68 -20.13 14.93
C ASN A 88 2.83 -19.62 15.79
N HIS A 89 2.53 -18.75 16.75
CA HIS A 89 3.52 -18.23 17.69
C HIS A 89 4.19 -19.36 18.49
N ASN A 90 3.40 -20.27 19.04
CA ASN A 90 3.92 -21.41 19.80
C ASN A 90 4.77 -22.34 18.93
N THR A 91 4.37 -22.55 17.68
CA THR A 91 5.13 -23.36 16.70
C THR A 91 6.49 -22.72 16.41
N ILE A 92 6.54 -21.41 16.22
CA ILE A 92 7.78 -20.67 16.00
C ILE A 92 8.69 -20.76 17.23
N MET A 93 8.14 -20.60 18.43
CA MET A 93 8.91 -20.69 19.67
C MET A 93 9.51 -22.07 19.91
N ARG A 94 8.87 -23.13 19.40
CA ARG A 94 9.41 -24.49 19.42
C ARG A 94 10.38 -24.80 18.28
N ARG A 95 10.63 -23.82 17.39
CA ARG A 95 11.47 -23.96 16.21
C ARG A 95 10.98 -25.04 15.23
N GLU A 96 9.69 -25.23 15.18
CA GLU A 96 9.03 -26.11 14.22
C GLU A 96 8.51 -25.28 13.05
N SER A 97 8.55 -25.84 11.84
CA SER A 97 8.04 -25.17 10.65
C SER A 97 6.67 -25.67 10.19
N ARG A 98 6.22 -26.79 10.75
CA ARG A 98 4.93 -27.41 10.40
C ARG A 98 3.80 -26.80 11.23
N GLY A 99 2.63 -26.66 10.62
CA GLY A 99 1.42 -26.19 11.28
C GLY A 99 1.26 -24.66 11.30
N ILE A 100 2.20 -23.93 10.71
CA ILE A 100 2.05 -22.49 10.54
C ILE A 100 1.13 -22.22 9.34
N ILE A 101 0.01 -21.55 9.62
CA ILE A 101 -0.94 -21.12 8.60
C ILE A 101 -0.89 -19.60 8.51
N GLY A 102 -0.46 -19.09 7.36
CA GLY A 102 -0.38 -17.66 7.10
C GLY A 102 -1.74 -17.02 6.89
N GLY A 103 -1.88 -15.79 7.37
CA GLY A 103 -3.01 -14.93 7.08
C GLY A 103 -2.68 -13.83 6.08
N SER A 104 -1.61 -14.00 5.31
CA SER A 104 -1.14 -13.01 4.34
C SER A 104 -1.55 -13.39 2.92
N ASP A 105 -1.96 -12.38 2.17
CA ASP A 105 -2.10 -12.46 0.71
C ASP A 105 -0.86 -11.88 0.05
N SER A 106 -0.46 -12.44 -1.08
CA SER A 106 0.66 -11.94 -1.85
C SER A 106 0.32 -11.87 -3.33
N PHE A 107 0.89 -10.91 -4.01
CA PHE A 107 0.87 -10.82 -5.47
C PHE A 107 2.20 -10.25 -5.95
N SER A 108 2.51 -10.46 -7.21
CA SER A 108 3.73 -9.93 -7.81
C SER A 108 3.41 -8.98 -8.95
N ILE A 109 4.29 -8.01 -9.14
CA ILE A 109 4.26 -7.08 -10.26
C ILE A 109 5.38 -7.48 -11.21
N VAL A 110 5.02 -7.86 -12.43
CA VAL A 110 5.97 -8.32 -13.45
C VAL A 110 5.89 -7.40 -14.65
N GLY A 111 7.05 -6.94 -15.12
CA GLY A 111 7.11 -6.07 -16.27
C GLY A 111 8.54 -5.66 -16.60
N CYS A 112 8.66 -4.75 -17.58
CA CYS A 112 9.94 -4.16 -17.95
C CYS A 112 10.46 -3.24 -16.84
N SER A 113 11.78 -2.96 -16.84
CA SER A 113 12.34 -1.96 -15.93
C SER A 113 11.72 -0.58 -16.17
N GLY A 114 11.48 0.17 -15.10
CA GLY A 114 10.86 1.48 -15.18
C GLY A 114 9.33 1.49 -15.05
N ILE A 115 8.77 0.37 -14.65
CA ILE A 115 7.34 0.29 -14.33
C ILE A 115 7.05 1.00 -13.02
#